data_27285833cca37aff367021e24be16b45
#
_entry.id   27285833cca37aff367021e24be16b45
#
_cell.length_a   1.000
_cell.length_b   1.000
_cell.length_c   1.000
_cell.angle_alpha   90.00
_cell.angle_beta   90.00
_cell.angle_gamma   90.00
#
_symmetry.space_group_name_H-M   'P 1'
#
loop_
_entity.id
_entity.type
_entity.pdbx_description
1 polymer ?
#
loop_
_entity_poly.entity_id
_entity_poly.type
_entity_poly.pdbx_seq_one_letter_code
_entity_poly.pdbx_strand_id
1 'polypeptide(L)'
;MSGLVRISTGARLHFGLLDVAAPFGGCGVMTDRPETIVEAKPAAAYRCATTHAGSTDHWQRAEAIAQRLGSQDSLPKVEVRIVQAAPSHNGLGSGTQLSLAIAEAILLASNGSPVDRERLIAAADRGLRSAVGTHGYFTGGFIAEGLGDDENQKLNRLDERLDMPSPWRAVVLLPKRDKTGAVEDSETVSGSVEQAKFDQLAPAAQRRGELKRVLLDEIVPAIRTHQFEAFGEAVTRYNRGGGELFAAVQGGPYNGTGTTDLIAELLNAGHHGVGQSSWGPGVFAWFPTPKSAWCFCDAWNDPARNAYLVSPKRSGRTVQFD
;
A
#
# COMPACT_ATOMS: atom_id res chain seq x y z
N MET A 1 -33.61 -12.30 -1.70
CA MET A 1 -32.73 -11.32 -2.34
C MET A 1 -31.30 -11.83 -2.20
N SER A 2 -30.60 -12.05 -3.30
CA SER A 2 -29.20 -12.49 -3.29
C SER A 2 -28.37 -11.30 -2.81
N GLY A 3 -28.06 -11.24 -1.55
CA GLY A 3 -27.28 -10.14 -0.99
C GLY A 3 -25.79 -10.29 -1.29
N LEU A 4 -25.40 -10.43 -2.55
CA LEU A 4 -24.01 -10.43 -2.94
C LEU A 4 -23.43 -9.02 -2.78
N VAL A 5 -22.38 -8.93 -2.01
CA VAL A 5 -21.58 -7.70 -1.83
C VAL A 5 -20.27 -7.87 -2.57
N ARG A 6 -19.90 -6.89 -3.39
CA ARG A 6 -18.63 -6.84 -4.07
C ARG A 6 -17.85 -5.58 -3.65
N ILE A 7 -16.66 -5.78 -3.13
CA ILE A 7 -15.71 -4.73 -2.76
C ILE A 7 -14.56 -4.73 -3.75
N SER A 8 -14.24 -3.54 -4.28
CA SER A 8 -13.10 -3.34 -5.17
C SER A 8 -12.24 -2.18 -4.65
N THR A 9 -10.94 -2.41 -4.53
CA THR A 9 -9.96 -1.41 -4.10
C THR A 9 -8.67 -1.52 -4.89
N GLY A 10 -7.93 -0.42 -5.00
CA GLY A 10 -6.64 -0.39 -5.67
C GLY A 10 -5.48 -0.81 -4.77
N ALA A 11 -4.30 -0.33 -5.13
CA ALA A 11 -3.06 -0.50 -4.36
C ALA A 11 -2.59 0.85 -3.79
N ARG A 12 -1.44 0.86 -3.10
CA ARG A 12 -0.81 2.10 -2.65
C ARG A 12 0.69 2.11 -2.95
N LEU A 13 1.19 3.25 -3.35
CA LEU A 13 2.61 3.58 -3.33
C LEU A 13 2.92 4.29 -2.02
N HIS A 14 3.81 3.74 -1.22
CA HIS A 14 4.25 4.32 0.03
C HIS A 14 5.59 5.02 -0.16
N PHE A 15 5.65 6.30 0.11
CA PHE A 15 6.86 7.07 -0.15
C PHE A 15 7.90 6.96 0.98
N GLY A 16 7.49 6.56 2.18
CA GLY A 16 8.36 6.36 3.33
C GLY A 16 7.69 6.73 4.64
N LEU A 17 8.24 6.21 5.74
CA LEU A 17 7.90 6.65 7.10
C LEU A 17 8.68 7.90 7.45
N LEU A 18 8.18 8.65 8.43
CA LEU A 18 8.89 9.78 9.05
C LEU A 18 9.85 9.32 10.14
N ASP A 19 9.52 8.22 10.83
CA ASP A 19 10.34 7.63 11.89
C ASP A 19 10.11 6.11 11.96
N VAL A 20 10.97 5.41 12.65
CA VAL A 20 10.88 3.97 12.95
C VAL A 20 10.20 3.67 14.30
N ALA A 21 9.85 4.71 15.04
CA ALA A 21 9.10 4.64 16.30
C ALA A 21 7.75 5.37 16.16
N ALA A 22 6.82 5.06 17.07
CA ALA A 22 5.53 5.77 17.14
C ALA A 22 5.78 7.29 17.34
N PRO A 23 4.97 8.13 16.69
CA PRO A 23 3.81 7.83 15.88
C PRO A 23 4.14 7.43 14.43
N PHE A 24 5.32 6.94 14.12
CA PHE A 24 5.81 6.59 12.79
C PHE A 24 5.59 7.71 11.76
N GLY A 25 4.34 7.87 11.31
CA GLY A 25 3.93 8.84 10.30
C GLY A 25 4.45 8.52 8.91
N GLY A 26 3.96 9.21 7.91
CA GLY A 26 4.43 9.05 6.54
C GLY A 26 3.47 9.50 5.48
N CYS A 27 3.79 9.21 4.22
CA CYS A 27 2.91 9.56 3.12
C CYS A 27 2.95 8.55 1.96
N GLY A 28 1.96 8.68 1.08
CA GLY A 28 1.84 7.86 -0.11
C GLY A 28 0.60 8.16 -0.92
N VAL A 29 0.40 7.43 -2.01
CA VAL A 29 -0.69 7.64 -2.96
C VAL A 29 -1.42 6.34 -3.23
N MET A 30 -2.75 6.40 -3.25
CA MET A 30 -3.56 5.29 -3.75
C MET A 30 -3.52 5.24 -5.28
N THR A 31 -3.40 4.03 -5.82
CA THR A 31 -3.40 3.76 -7.26
C THR A 31 -4.57 2.88 -7.65
N ASP A 32 -5.01 2.99 -8.91
CA ASP A 32 -6.10 2.18 -9.45
C ASP A 32 -5.72 0.69 -9.59
N ARG A 33 -4.43 0.40 -9.76
CA ARG A 33 -3.90 -0.95 -10.00
C ARG A 33 -2.65 -1.23 -9.16
N PRO A 34 -2.33 -2.52 -8.91
CA PRO A 34 -3.18 -3.69 -9.12
C PRO A 34 -4.40 -3.65 -8.20
N GLU A 35 -5.52 -4.16 -8.72
CA GLU A 35 -6.80 -4.15 -8.02
C GLU A 35 -6.96 -5.38 -7.11
N THR A 36 -7.66 -5.20 -6.00
CA THR A 36 -8.12 -6.27 -5.11
C THR A 36 -9.64 -6.30 -5.14
N ILE A 37 -10.23 -7.47 -5.40
CA ILE A 37 -11.67 -7.68 -5.50
C ILE A 37 -12.07 -8.82 -4.57
N VAL A 38 -13.01 -8.53 -3.67
CA VAL A 38 -13.58 -9.50 -2.72
C VAL A 38 -15.10 -9.46 -2.85
N GLU A 39 -15.70 -10.64 -2.89
CA GLU A 39 -17.13 -10.85 -2.86
C GLU A 39 -17.54 -11.57 -1.58
N ALA A 40 -18.72 -11.26 -1.05
CA ALA A 40 -19.31 -12.01 0.03
C ALA A 40 -20.84 -12.06 -0.12
N LYS A 41 -21.44 -13.16 0.33
CA LYS A 41 -22.89 -13.35 0.40
C LYS A 41 -23.28 -14.11 1.66
N PRO A 42 -24.51 -13.96 2.15
CA PRO A 42 -25.04 -14.78 3.23
C PRO A 42 -24.93 -16.27 2.92
N ALA A 43 -24.60 -17.09 3.91
CA ALA A 43 -24.50 -18.54 3.79
C ALA A 43 -24.92 -19.23 5.11
N ALA A 44 -25.12 -20.54 5.07
CA ALA A 44 -25.48 -21.30 6.28
C ALA A 44 -24.31 -21.40 7.30
N ALA A 45 -23.06 -21.34 6.79
CA ALA A 45 -21.83 -21.36 7.58
C ALA A 45 -20.75 -20.54 6.87
N TYR A 46 -19.69 -20.20 7.62
CA TYR A 46 -18.51 -19.54 7.03
C TYR A 46 -17.84 -20.44 5.98
N ARG A 47 -17.56 -19.86 4.85
CA ARG A 47 -16.77 -20.47 3.78
C ARG A 47 -15.87 -19.41 3.14
N CYS A 48 -14.67 -19.80 2.77
CA CYS A 48 -13.77 -18.95 1.98
C CYS A 48 -13.32 -19.69 0.73
N ALA A 49 -13.40 -19.02 -0.42
CA ALA A 49 -12.88 -19.49 -1.69
C ALA A 49 -11.93 -18.44 -2.29
N THR A 50 -10.92 -18.89 -3.01
CA THR A 50 -10.02 -18.02 -3.77
C THR A 50 -9.92 -18.55 -5.20
N THR A 51 -9.91 -17.65 -6.17
CA THR A 51 -9.70 -17.99 -7.58
C THR A 51 -8.22 -18.19 -7.92
N HIS A 52 -7.32 -17.80 -7.03
CA HIS A 52 -5.88 -17.95 -7.21
C HIS A 52 -5.41 -19.26 -6.58
N ALA A 53 -4.98 -20.20 -7.41
CA ALA A 53 -4.32 -21.42 -6.96
C ALA A 53 -3.02 -21.06 -6.21
N GLY A 54 -2.85 -21.58 -4.98
CA GLY A 54 -1.61 -21.46 -4.21
C GLY A 54 -1.55 -20.35 -3.16
N SER A 55 -2.62 -19.61 -2.89
CA SER A 55 -2.62 -18.53 -1.87
C SER A 55 -3.13 -19.00 -0.51
N THR A 56 -2.36 -19.87 0.16
CA THR A 56 -2.60 -20.26 1.56
C THR A 56 -2.73 -19.03 2.47
N ASP A 57 -1.90 -18.02 2.25
CA ASP A 57 -1.90 -16.77 3.01
C ASP A 57 -3.23 -16.00 2.92
N HIS A 58 -3.87 -16.00 1.76
CA HIS A 58 -5.15 -15.31 1.56
C HIS A 58 -6.28 -15.98 2.33
N TRP A 59 -6.30 -17.31 2.32
CA TRP A 59 -7.29 -18.10 3.06
C TRP A 59 -7.12 -17.94 4.57
N GLN A 60 -5.89 -18.08 5.08
CA GLN A 60 -5.57 -17.91 6.50
C GLN A 60 -5.94 -16.51 6.99
N ARG A 61 -5.69 -15.50 6.17
CA ARG A 61 -6.07 -14.10 6.45
C ARG A 61 -7.58 -13.94 6.55
N ALA A 62 -8.33 -14.51 5.61
CA ALA A 62 -9.79 -14.43 5.61
C ALA A 62 -10.39 -15.12 6.84
N GLU A 63 -9.85 -16.27 7.22
CA GLU A 63 -10.26 -17.00 8.41
C GLU A 63 -9.97 -16.22 9.70
N ALA A 64 -8.78 -15.67 9.84
CA ALA A 64 -8.41 -14.85 11.00
C ALA A 64 -9.32 -13.61 11.14
N ILE A 65 -9.71 -12.98 10.03
CA ILE A 65 -10.64 -11.86 10.04
C ILE A 65 -12.04 -12.33 10.45
N ALA A 66 -12.52 -13.46 9.91
CA ALA A 66 -13.80 -14.03 10.27
C ALA A 66 -13.86 -14.39 11.77
N GLN A 67 -12.78 -14.92 12.34
CA GLN A 67 -12.66 -15.20 13.77
C GLN A 67 -12.79 -13.91 14.61
N ARG A 68 -12.12 -12.82 14.23
CA ARG A 68 -12.24 -11.52 14.94
C ARG A 68 -13.63 -10.90 14.84
N LEU A 69 -14.36 -11.17 13.76
CA LEU A 69 -15.72 -10.66 13.54
C LEU A 69 -16.79 -11.56 14.14
N GLY A 70 -16.47 -12.80 14.42
CA GLY A 70 -17.36 -13.78 15.04
C GLY A 70 -17.63 -13.51 16.51
N SER A 71 -18.54 -14.27 17.10
CA SER A 71 -18.71 -14.40 18.55
C SER A 71 -17.85 -15.54 19.09
N GLN A 72 -17.77 -15.70 20.44
CA GLN A 72 -16.94 -16.72 21.07
C GLN A 72 -17.19 -18.15 20.56
N ASP A 73 -18.40 -18.43 20.03
CA ASP A 73 -18.81 -19.77 19.62
C ASP A 73 -19.24 -19.89 18.13
N SER A 74 -19.17 -18.81 17.34
CA SER A 74 -19.63 -18.89 15.95
C SER A 74 -18.96 -17.91 15.00
N LEU A 75 -18.52 -18.42 13.85
CA LEU A 75 -18.06 -17.59 12.73
C LEU A 75 -19.24 -16.90 12.01
N PRO A 76 -19.02 -15.80 11.32
CA PRO A 76 -20.02 -15.16 10.47
C PRO A 76 -20.60 -16.16 9.45
N LYS A 77 -21.94 -16.14 9.26
CA LYS A 77 -22.61 -17.03 8.29
C LYS A 77 -22.55 -16.44 6.88
N VAL A 78 -21.36 -16.46 6.29
CA VAL A 78 -21.10 -15.89 4.96
C VAL A 78 -20.18 -16.79 4.13
N GLU A 79 -20.35 -16.71 2.83
CA GLU A 79 -19.37 -17.22 1.86
C GLU A 79 -18.58 -16.03 1.32
N VAL A 80 -17.26 -16.05 1.53
CA VAL A 80 -16.30 -15.05 1.03
C VAL A 80 -15.58 -15.62 -0.17
N ARG A 81 -15.45 -14.82 -1.24
CA ARG A 81 -14.69 -15.18 -2.43
C ARG A 81 -13.67 -14.09 -2.73
N ILE A 82 -12.38 -14.43 -2.70
CA ILE A 82 -11.30 -13.55 -3.16
C ILE A 82 -11.19 -13.75 -4.67
N VAL A 83 -11.76 -12.81 -5.42
CA VAL A 83 -11.83 -12.86 -6.90
C VAL A 83 -10.49 -12.45 -7.50
N GLN A 84 -9.89 -11.39 -6.95
CA GLN A 84 -8.59 -10.87 -7.37
C GLN A 84 -7.87 -10.30 -6.16
N ALA A 85 -6.57 -10.51 -6.09
CA ALA A 85 -5.73 -9.88 -5.09
C ALA A 85 -4.48 -9.28 -5.74
N ALA A 86 -4.08 -8.10 -5.28
CA ALA A 86 -2.82 -7.51 -5.67
C ALA A 86 -1.65 -8.40 -5.22
N PRO A 87 -0.54 -8.47 -5.98
CA PRO A 87 0.61 -9.29 -5.64
C PRO A 87 1.12 -8.99 -4.22
N SER A 88 1.26 -10.03 -3.40
CA SER A 88 1.77 -9.90 -2.03
C SER A 88 3.26 -9.57 -2.02
N HIS A 89 3.71 -8.87 -0.96
CA HIS A 89 5.13 -8.61 -0.68
C HIS A 89 5.88 -7.81 -1.77
N ASN A 90 5.19 -6.94 -2.49
CA ASN A 90 5.79 -6.02 -3.47
C ASN A 90 5.79 -4.55 -3.00
N GLY A 91 5.55 -4.29 -1.73
CA GLY A 91 5.48 -2.93 -1.20
C GLY A 91 4.21 -2.16 -1.58
N LEU A 92 3.20 -2.80 -2.19
CA LEU A 92 2.00 -2.16 -2.74
C LEU A 92 0.82 -2.08 -1.76
N GLY A 93 1.01 -2.47 -0.50
CA GLY A 93 -0.04 -2.46 0.51
C GLY A 93 -1.15 -3.49 0.29
N SER A 94 -0.89 -4.52 -0.52
CA SER A 94 -1.86 -5.56 -0.87
C SER A 94 -2.49 -6.22 0.36
N GLY A 95 -1.70 -6.51 1.39
CA GLY A 95 -2.20 -7.10 2.62
C GLY A 95 -3.21 -6.21 3.36
N THR A 96 -3.01 -4.89 3.38
CA THR A 96 -3.94 -3.94 4.00
C THR A 96 -5.24 -3.86 3.20
N GLN A 97 -5.14 -3.70 1.87
CA GLN A 97 -6.31 -3.60 1.01
C GLN A 97 -7.15 -4.88 1.04
N LEU A 98 -6.51 -6.04 0.98
CA LEU A 98 -7.19 -7.34 1.06
C LEU A 98 -7.87 -7.54 2.43
N SER A 99 -7.18 -7.24 3.53
CA SER A 99 -7.76 -7.40 4.88
C SER A 99 -8.98 -6.50 5.09
N LEU A 100 -8.91 -5.24 4.69
CA LEU A 100 -10.04 -4.30 4.80
C LEU A 100 -11.20 -4.72 3.90
N ALA A 101 -10.93 -5.15 2.65
CA ALA A 101 -11.96 -5.61 1.73
C ALA A 101 -12.67 -6.87 2.24
N ILE A 102 -11.94 -7.84 2.80
CA ILE A 102 -12.53 -9.05 3.41
C ILE A 102 -13.40 -8.67 4.61
N ALA A 103 -12.89 -7.85 5.52
CA ALA A 103 -13.63 -7.46 6.72
C ALA A 103 -14.91 -6.70 6.36
N GLU A 104 -14.85 -5.75 5.43
CA GLU A 104 -16.03 -4.99 4.99
C GLU A 104 -17.06 -5.89 4.28
N ALA A 105 -16.59 -6.77 3.39
CA ALA A 105 -17.47 -7.70 2.68
C ALA A 105 -18.21 -8.65 3.64
N ILE A 106 -17.52 -9.18 4.66
CA ILE A 106 -18.14 -10.02 5.71
C ILE A 106 -19.18 -9.23 6.50
N LEU A 107 -18.84 -8.03 6.96
CA LEU A 107 -19.75 -7.19 7.76
C LEU A 107 -21.01 -6.82 6.99
N LEU A 108 -20.87 -6.41 5.73
CA LEU A 108 -22.00 -6.04 4.87
C LEU A 108 -22.87 -7.24 4.53
N ALA A 109 -22.28 -8.39 4.19
CA ALA A 109 -23.05 -9.60 3.89
C ALA A 109 -23.75 -10.19 5.12
N SER A 110 -23.20 -9.99 6.33
CA SER A 110 -23.81 -10.48 7.58
C SER A 110 -24.96 -9.61 8.07
N ASN A 111 -24.82 -8.29 8.00
CA ASN A 111 -25.70 -7.36 8.72
C ASN A 111 -26.49 -6.43 7.81
N GLY A 112 -26.12 -6.28 6.53
CA GLY A 112 -26.79 -5.40 5.56
C GLY A 112 -26.78 -3.90 5.91
N SER A 113 -26.01 -3.49 6.90
CA SER A 113 -26.01 -2.13 7.47
C SER A 113 -24.68 -1.42 7.16
N PRO A 114 -24.65 -0.07 7.17
CA PRO A 114 -23.40 0.66 7.10
C PRO A 114 -22.39 0.14 8.12
N VAL A 115 -21.16 -0.06 7.65
CA VAL A 115 -20.10 -0.63 8.49
C VAL A 115 -19.45 0.47 9.30
N ASP A 116 -19.37 0.28 10.61
CA ASP A 116 -18.56 1.12 11.47
C ASP A 116 -17.07 0.99 11.09
N ARG A 117 -16.44 2.14 10.85
CA ARG A 117 -15.06 2.23 10.39
C ARG A 117 -14.06 1.67 11.41
N GLU A 118 -14.27 1.95 12.68
CA GLU A 118 -13.37 1.49 13.75
C GLU A 118 -13.42 -0.04 13.88
N ARG A 119 -14.62 -0.60 13.87
CA ARG A 119 -14.82 -2.04 13.88
C ARG A 119 -14.18 -2.73 12.67
N LEU A 120 -14.30 -2.12 11.50
CA LEU A 120 -13.69 -2.64 10.26
C LEU A 120 -12.16 -2.64 10.35
N ILE A 121 -11.56 -1.54 10.81
CA ILE A 121 -10.10 -1.42 10.97
C ILE A 121 -9.59 -2.40 12.02
N ALA A 122 -10.28 -2.53 13.14
CA ALA A 122 -9.94 -3.47 14.20
C ALA A 122 -9.98 -4.93 13.71
N ALA A 123 -11.03 -5.30 12.95
CA ALA A 123 -11.13 -6.64 12.37
C ALA A 123 -10.05 -6.93 11.33
N ALA A 124 -9.71 -5.94 10.51
CA ALA A 124 -8.66 -6.06 9.52
C ALA A 124 -7.25 -6.16 10.14
N ASP A 125 -7.07 -5.65 11.37
CA ASP A 125 -5.80 -5.63 12.12
C ASP A 125 -4.68 -4.97 11.29
N ARG A 126 -4.92 -3.71 10.88
CA ARG A 126 -4.03 -2.96 10.00
C ARG A 126 -3.87 -1.51 10.45
N GLY A 127 -2.78 -0.88 10.01
CA GLY A 127 -2.49 0.52 10.30
C GLY A 127 -1.61 0.74 11.53
N LEU A 128 -0.97 -0.29 12.07
CA LEU A 128 -0.16 -0.21 13.29
C LEU A 128 1.06 0.70 13.17
N ARG A 129 1.70 0.77 11.98
CA ARG A 129 2.87 1.61 11.72
C ARG A 129 2.54 2.73 10.73
N SER A 130 2.04 2.35 9.55
CA SER A 130 1.55 3.29 8.55
C SER A 130 0.07 3.11 8.33
N ALA A 131 -0.68 4.18 8.39
CA ALA A 131 -2.11 4.24 8.12
C ALA A 131 -2.43 4.71 6.68
N VAL A 132 -1.43 5.00 5.84
CA VAL A 132 -1.63 5.45 4.44
C VAL A 132 -2.59 4.52 3.69
N GLY A 133 -2.35 3.21 3.73
CA GLY A 133 -3.21 2.23 3.05
C GLY A 133 -4.60 2.14 3.68
N THR A 134 -4.71 2.31 4.98
CA THR A 134 -5.98 2.28 5.72
C THR A 134 -6.82 3.52 5.42
N HIS A 135 -6.26 4.72 5.52
CA HIS A 135 -6.96 5.95 5.13
C HIS A 135 -7.31 5.96 3.65
N GLY A 136 -6.35 5.57 2.80
CA GLY A 136 -6.53 5.50 1.36
C GLY A 136 -7.62 4.53 0.92
N TYR A 137 -7.85 3.43 1.65
CA TYR A 137 -8.96 2.52 1.42
C TYR A 137 -10.32 3.23 1.44
N PHE A 138 -10.50 4.18 2.37
CA PHE A 138 -11.74 4.93 2.51
C PHE A 138 -11.83 6.15 1.60
N THR A 139 -10.71 6.83 1.36
CA THR A 139 -10.71 8.17 0.74
C THR A 139 -10.03 8.25 -0.62
N GLY A 140 -9.14 7.34 -0.96
CA GLY A 140 -8.25 7.49 -2.12
C GLY A 140 -7.30 8.68 -1.98
N GLY A 141 -6.64 9.05 -3.05
CA GLY A 141 -5.78 10.24 -3.14
C GLY A 141 -4.36 10.05 -2.59
N PHE A 142 -3.68 11.17 -2.47
CA PHE A 142 -2.46 11.31 -1.68
C PHE A 142 -2.85 11.43 -0.21
N ILE A 143 -2.12 10.73 0.64
CA ILE A 143 -2.34 10.66 2.09
C ILE A 143 -1.03 11.05 2.77
N ALA A 144 -1.10 12.01 3.71
CA ALA A 144 -0.09 12.22 4.72
C ALA A 144 -0.71 12.00 6.10
N GLU A 145 -0.01 11.30 6.97
CA GLU A 145 -0.54 10.83 8.25
C GLU A 145 0.51 10.83 9.34
N GLY A 146 0.05 10.95 10.60
CA GLY A 146 0.92 10.86 11.76
C GLY A 146 1.92 12.01 11.87
N LEU A 147 1.55 13.21 11.44
CA LEU A 147 2.40 14.41 11.52
C LEU A 147 2.49 15.00 12.93
N GLY A 148 1.56 14.64 13.82
CA GLY A 148 1.59 15.02 15.24
C GLY A 148 2.57 14.17 16.05
N ASP A 149 2.65 14.47 17.35
CA ASP A 149 3.56 13.81 18.29
C ASP A 149 2.83 12.90 19.29
N ASP A 150 1.56 12.53 18.99
CA ASP A 150 0.77 11.64 19.85
C ASP A 150 1.15 10.17 19.60
N GLU A 151 2.00 9.65 20.48
CA GLU A 151 2.50 8.28 20.43
C GLU A 151 1.46 7.22 20.84
N ASN A 152 0.33 7.62 21.42
CA ASN A 152 -0.66 6.70 21.98
C ASN A 152 -1.78 6.34 20.99
N GLN A 153 -1.78 6.87 19.79
CA GLN A 153 -2.80 6.58 18.79
C GLN A 153 -2.61 5.17 18.23
N LYS A 154 -3.67 4.36 18.30
CA LYS A 154 -3.71 3.03 17.67
C LYS A 154 -3.63 3.09 16.14
N LEU A 155 -4.11 4.17 15.56
CA LEU A 155 -4.06 4.47 14.13
C LEU A 155 -3.62 5.92 13.97
N ASN A 156 -2.57 6.16 13.22
CA ASN A 156 -2.11 7.50 12.90
C ASN A 156 -3.24 8.35 12.30
N ARG A 157 -3.33 9.59 12.75
CA ARG A 157 -4.34 10.53 12.24
C ARG A 157 -4.07 10.84 10.76
N LEU A 158 -5.15 10.95 10.00
CA LEU A 158 -5.09 11.53 8.66
C LEU A 158 -4.89 13.05 8.79
N ASP A 159 -3.75 13.56 8.37
CA ASP A 159 -3.43 14.99 8.44
C ASP A 159 -3.72 15.71 7.12
N GLU A 160 -3.34 15.11 5.99
CA GLU A 160 -3.60 15.64 4.65
C GLU A 160 -4.16 14.58 3.73
N ARG A 161 -5.16 14.96 2.95
CA ARG A 161 -5.67 14.19 1.81
C ARG A 161 -5.81 15.11 0.61
N LEU A 162 -5.11 14.78 -0.47
CA LEU A 162 -5.11 15.57 -1.71
C LEU A 162 -5.46 14.71 -2.92
N ASP A 163 -6.14 15.30 -3.90
CA ASP A 163 -6.21 14.70 -5.22
C ASP A 163 -4.90 14.95 -5.96
N MET A 164 -4.34 13.88 -6.50
CA MET A 164 -3.20 14.03 -7.41
C MET A 164 -3.63 14.72 -8.71
N PRO A 165 -2.80 15.58 -9.29
CA PRO A 165 -3.08 16.20 -10.58
C PRO A 165 -3.46 15.16 -11.65
N SER A 166 -4.54 15.43 -12.38
CA SER A 166 -5.16 14.47 -13.31
C SER A 166 -4.22 13.91 -14.38
N PRO A 167 -3.25 14.68 -14.94
CA PRO A 167 -2.34 14.16 -15.95
C PRO A 167 -1.27 13.20 -15.40
N TRP A 168 -0.93 13.31 -14.12
CA TRP A 168 0.19 12.56 -13.57
C TRP A 168 -0.10 11.07 -13.50
N ARG A 169 0.93 10.30 -13.83
CA ARG A 169 0.90 8.83 -13.79
C ARG A 169 2.13 8.32 -13.09
N ALA A 170 2.01 7.12 -12.52
CA ALA A 170 3.19 6.39 -12.09
C ALA A 170 3.35 5.12 -12.92
N VAL A 171 4.60 4.70 -13.08
CA VAL A 171 4.94 3.36 -13.52
C VAL A 171 5.50 2.62 -12.33
N VAL A 172 5.02 1.40 -12.12
CA VAL A 172 5.48 0.52 -11.04
C VAL A 172 6.25 -0.64 -11.68
N LEU A 173 7.49 -0.77 -11.27
CA LEU A 173 8.41 -1.82 -11.71
C LEU A 173 8.41 -2.92 -10.67
N LEU A 174 7.85 -4.07 -11.00
CA LEU A 174 7.76 -5.22 -10.12
C LEU A 174 8.66 -6.35 -10.63
N PRO A 175 9.40 -7.02 -9.76
CA PRO A 175 10.19 -8.17 -10.16
C PRO A 175 9.27 -9.26 -10.73
N LYS A 176 9.74 -9.92 -11.77
CA LYS A 176 9.12 -11.14 -12.26
C LYS A 176 9.32 -12.24 -11.22
N ARG A 177 8.28 -13.01 -11.00
CA ARG A 177 8.36 -14.19 -10.14
C ARG A 177 8.70 -15.40 -11.00
N ASP A 178 9.49 -16.30 -10.47
CA ASP A 178 9.72 -17.59 -11.08
C ASP A 178 8.45 -18.48 -11.01
N LYS A 179 8.54 -19.70 -11.54
CA LYS A 179 7.43 -20.68 -11.51
C LYS A 179 7.04 -21.12 -10.10
N THR A 180 7.91 -20.90 -9.11
CA THR A 180 7.65 -21.21 -7.68
C THR A 180 7.05 -20.03 -6.93
N GLY A 181 6.98 -18.86 -7.56
CA GLY A 181 6.53 -17.62 -6.96
C GLY A 181 7.62 -16.88 -6.17
N ALA A 182 8.86 -17.35 -6.19
CA ALA A 182 9.99 -16.67 -5.59
C ALA A 182 10.42 -15.45 -6.40
N VAL A 183 11.00 -14.48 -5.74
CA VAL A 183 11.62 -13.30 -6.32
C VAL A 183 13.14 -13.46 -6.16
N GLU A 184 13.88 -13.42 -7.26
CA GLU A 184 15.34 -13.42 -7.20
C GLU A 184 15.83 -12.12 -6.52
N ASP A 185 16.84 -12.25 -5.67
CA ASP A 185 17.61 -11.15 -5.03
C ASP A 185 16.83 -10.14 -4.18
N SER A 186 15.62 -10.43 -3.72
CA SER A 186 14.94 -9.55 -2.77
C SER A 186 14.41 -10.30 -1.55
N GLU A 187 14.75 -9.78 -0.39
CA GLU A 187 14.16 -10.29 0.86
C GLU A 187 12.69 -9.86 0.97
N THR A 188 11.81 -10.83 1.07
CA THR A 188 10.40 -10.56 1.35
C THR A 188 10.23 -10.19 2.82
N VAL A 189 9.89 -8.93 3.10
CA VAL A 189 9.72 -8.43 4.46
C VAL A 189 8.23 -8.37 4.82
N SER A 190 7.83 -9.17 5.80
CA SER A 190 6.46 -9.16 6.33
C SER A 190 6.36 -9.85 7.70
N GLY A 191 5.32 -9.52 8.46
CA GLY A 191 5.01 -10.19 9.72
C GLY A 191 6.15 -10.16 10.74
N SER A 192 6.59 -11.33 11.20
CA SER A 192 7.65 -11.47 12.21
C SER A 192 9.02 -10.98 11.71
N VAL A 193 9.30 -11.12 10.41
CA VAL A 193 10.55 -10.61 9.81
C VAL A 193 10.55 -9.09 9.84
N GLU A 194 9.44 -8.45 9.52
CA GLU A 194 9.30 -7.01 9.61
C GLU A 194 9.46 -6.52 11.05
N GLN A 195 8.82 -7.18 12.01
CA GLN A 195 8.96 -6.84 13.42
C GLN A 195 10.42 -6.95 13.90
N ALA A 196 11.09 -8.04 13.59
CA ALA A 196 12.49 -8.25 13.96
C ALA A 196 13.44 -7.19 13.37
N LYS A 197 13.13 -6.65 12.18
CA LYS A 197 13.88 -5.53 11.61
C LYS A 197 13.62 -4.23 12.37
N PHE A 198 12.36 -3.93 12.72
CA PHE A 198 12.03 -2.74 13.53
C PHE A 198 12.68 -2.76 14.91
N ASP A 199 12.75 -3.93 15.56
CA ASP A 199 13.36 -4.11 16.90
C ASP A 199 14.86 -3.78 16.92
N GLN A 200 15.51 -3.72 15.75
CA GLN A 200 16.93 -3.38 15.61
C GLN A 200 17.16 -1.89 15.32
N LEU A 201 16.09 -1.11 15.15
CA LEU A 201 16.18 0.29 14.75
C LEU A 201 15.96 1.22 15.95
N ALA A 202 16.61 2.38 15.92
CA ALA A 202 16.45 3.42 16.92
C ALA A 202 15.71 4.63 16.33
N PRO A 203 14.88 5.32 17.13
CA PRO A 203 14.21 6.56 16.72
C PRO A 203 15.19 7.59 16.21
N ALA A 204 14.79 8.38 15.20
CA ALA A 204 15.63 9.34 14.51
C ALA A 204 14.94 10.72 14.43
N ALA A 205 14.73 11.37 15.58
CA ALA A 205 13.97 12.62 15.69
C ALA A 205 14.44 13.73 14.74
N GLN A 206 15.76 13.87 14.53
CA GLN A 206 16.29 14.85 13.58
C GLN A 206 15.84 14.51 12.14
N ARG A 207 15.97 13.27 11.74
CA ARG A 207 15.53 12.79 10.42
C ARG A 207 14.03 12.97 10.23
N ARG A 208 13.23 12.66 11.27
CA ARG A 208 11.80 12.95 11.28
C ARG A 208 11.48 14.41 10.95
N GLY A 209 12.18 15.35 11.59
CA GLY A 209 12.00 16.79 11.34
C GLY A 209 12.37 17.19 9.90
N GLU A 210 13.43 16.62 9.34
CA GLU A 210 13.85 16.84 7.96
C GLU A 210 12.81 16.30 6.96
N LEU A 211 12.37 15.06 7.14
CA LEU A 211 11.37 14.43 6.27
C LEU A 211 10.01 15.14 6.36
N LYS A 212 9.59 15.55 7.56
CA LYS A 212 8.36 16.32 7.76
C LYS A 212 8.40 17.65 7.00
N ARG A 213 9.54 18.35 6.98
CA ARG A 213 9.71 19.58 6.18
C ARG A 213 9.59 19.28 4.68
N VAL A 214 10.31 18.29 4.16
CA VAL A 214 10.17 17.90 2.73
C VAL A 214 8.72 17.58 2.38
N LEU A 215 8.02 16.87 3.26
CA LEU A 215 6.61 16.53 3.05
C LEU A 215 5.71 17.76 3.01
N LEU A 216 5.81 18.64 4.01
CA LEU A 216 4.89 19.77 4.20
C LEU A 216 5.24 20.99 3.35
N ASP A 217 6.53 21.25 3.14
CA ASP A 217 6.98 22.48 2.49
C ASP A 217 7.29 22.28 1.00
N GLU A 218 7.38 21.01 0.54
CA GLU A 218 7.73 20.72 -0.85
C GLU A 218 6.73 19.78 -1.53
N ILE A 219 6.48 18.56 -1.03
CA ILE A 219 5.59 17.58 -1.68
C ILE A 219 4.14 18.09 -1.70
N VAL A 220 3.60 18.49 -0.56
CA VAL A 220 2.21 18.98 -0.45
C VAL A 220 1.97 20.22 -1.32
N PRO A 221 2.80 21.28 -1.27
CA PRO A 221 2.66 22.43 -2.15
C PRO A 221 2.78 22.09 -3.64
N ALA A 222 3.74 21.23 -4.02
CA ALA A 222 3.92 20.84 -5.42
C ALA A 222 2.69 20.11 -5.99
N ILE A 223 2.02 19.25 -5.18
CA ILE A 223 0.75 18.63 -5.57
C ILE A 223 -0.34 19.69 -5.75
N ARG A 224 -0.48 20.61 -4.78
CA ARG A 224 -1.52 21.65 -4.79
C ARG A 224 -1.37 22.64 -5.95
N THR A 225 -0.13 22.94 -6.35
CA THR A 225 0.19 23.89 -7.43
C THR A 225 0.51 23.19 -8.75
N HIS A 226 0.37 21.89 -8.83
CA HIS A 226 0.60 21.06 -10.02
C HIS A 226 2.02 21.17 -10.60
N GLN A 227 3.02 21.37 -9.76
CA GLN A 227 4.43 21.47 -10.16
C GLN A 227 5.09 20.09 -10.18
N PHE A 228 5.08 19.46 -11.33
CA PHE A 228 5.51 18.06 -11.47
C PHE A 228 7.00 17.85 -11.11
N GLU A 229 7.88 18.70 -11.64
CA GLU A 229 9.33 18.61 -11.41
C GLU A 229 9.66 18.75 -9.93
N ALA A 230 9.11 19.76 -9.26
CA ALA A 230 9.29 19.97 -7.81
C ALA A 230 8.74 18.79 -6.99
N PHE A 231 7.58 18.25 -7.37
CA PHE A 231 7.03 17.04 -6.77
C PHE A 231 7.98 15.86 -6.93
N GLY A 232 8.48 15.63 -8.14
CA GLY A 232 9.37 14.51 -8.45
C GLY A 232 10.66 14.55 -7.64
N GLU A 233 11.33 15.71 -7.61
CA GLU A 233 12.54 15.91 -6.83
C GLU A 233 12.30 15.71 -5.32
N ALA A 234 11.22 16.29 -4.79
CA ALA A 234 10.89 16.18 -3.38
C ALA A 234 10.54 14.72 -2.99
N VAL A 235 9.77 14.00 -3.80
CA VAL A 235 9.45 12.58 -3.56
C VAL A 235 10.71 11.72 -3.57
N THR A 236 11.62 11.95 -4.52
CA THR A 236 12.88 11.19 -4.58
C THR A 236 13.72 11.42 -3.32
N ARG A 237 13.87 12.67 -2.87
CA ARG A 237 14.60 12.99 -1.63
C ARG A 237 13.92 12.39 -0.39
N TYR A 238 12.61 12.55 -0.29
CA TYR A 238 11.82 12.01 0.81
C TYR A 238 11.93 10.48 0.89
N ASN A 239 11.78 9.79 -0.25
CA ASN A 239 11.86 8.34 -0.31
C ASN A 239 13.23 7.82 0.09
N ARG A 240 14.30 8.43 -0.41
CA ARG A 240 15.69 8.10 -0.01
C ARG A 240 15.88 8.31 1.48
N GLY A 241 15.51 9.49 2.00
CA GLY A 241 15.67 9.83 3.41
C GLY A 241 14.85 8.91 4.34
N GLY A 242 13.64 8.56 3.96
CA GLY A 242 12.82 7.55 4.66
C GLY A 242 13.44 6.15 4.60
N GLY A 243 14.07 5.79 3.47
CA GLY A 243 14.82 4.53 3.34
C GLY A 243 16.08 4.49 4.19
N GLU A 244 16.77 5.61 4.39
CA GLU A 244 17.96 5.72 5.27
C GLU A 244 17.64 5.39 6.74
N LEU A 245 16.39 5.56 7.19
CA LEU A 245 15.95 5.09 8.51
C LEU A 245 16.13 3.57 8.68
N PHE A 246 16.12 2.83 7.59
CA PHE A 246 16.21 1.38 7.56
C PHE A 246 17.56 0.85 7.05
N ALA A 247 18.50 1.73 6.78
CA ALA A 247 19.78 1.37 6.14
C ALA A 247 20.54 0.27 6.89
N ALA A 248 20.48 0.27 8.22
CA ALA A 248 21.16 -0.73 9.06
C ALA A 248 20.62 -2.16 8.88
N VAL A 249 19.35 -2.30 8.49
CA VAL A 249 18.67 -3.61 8.38
C VAL A 249 18.35 -4.03 6.94
N GLN A 250 18.63 -3.16 5.95
CA GLN A 250 18.40 -3.46 4.53
C GLN A 250 19.62 -3.18 3.62
N GLY A 251 20.75 -2.77 4.22
CA GLY A 251 22.01 -2.59 3.49
C GLY A 251 22.11 -1.29 2.71
N GLY A 252 21.31 -0.27 3.04
CA GLY A 252 21.29 1.04 2.39
C GLY A 252 19.89 1.66 2.36
N PRO A 253 19.70 2.75 1.64
CA PRO A 253 18.40 3.42 1.57
C PRO A 253 17.33 2.59 0.85
N TYR A 254 17.70 1.53 0.14
CA TYR A 254 16.80 0.66 -0.60
C TYR A 254 17.10 -0.81 -0.30
N ASN A 255 16.10 -1.67 -0.47
CA ASN A 255 16.19 -3.09 -0.14
C ASN A 255 16.91 -3.87 -1.25
N GLY A 256 18.18 -4.18 -0.99
CA GLY A 256 19.05 -4.95 -1.89
C GLY A 256 19.69 -4.13 -3.01
N THR A 257 20.75 -4.71 -3.60
CA THR A 257 21.54 -4.08 -4.66
C THR A 257 20.74 -3.86 -5.93
N GLY A 258 19.96 -4.85 -6.37
CA GLY A 258 19.17 -4.74 -7.60
C GLY A 258 18.09 -3.63 -7.56
N THR A 259 17.55 -3.31 -6.39
CA THR A 259 16.64 -2.16 -6.24
C THR A 259 17.42 -0.84 -6.23
N THR A 260 18.57 -0.82 -5.57
CA THR A 260 19.46 0.35 -5.52
C THR A 260 19.98 0.72 -6.91
N ASP A 261 20.45 -0.27 -7.66
CA ASP A 261 21.00 -0.07 -9.02
C ASP A 261 19.90 0.42 -9.98
N LEU A 262 18.72 -0.19 -9.93
CA LEU A 262 17.60 0.24 -10.74
C LEU A 262 17.18 1.69 -10.46
N ILE A 263 17.09 2.09 -9.20
CA ILE A 263 16.75 3.47 -8.86
C ILE A 263 17.84 4.42 -9.34
N ALA A 264 19.12 4.06 -9.19
CA ALA A 264 20.23 4.86 -9.71
C ALA A 264 20.19 5.00 -11.24
N GLU A 265 19.90 3.92 -11.95
CA GLU A 265 19.75 3.91 -13.42
C GLU A 265 18.61 4.85 -13.87
N LEU A 266 17.44 4.76 -13.24
CA LEU A 266 16.30 5.64 -13.54
C LEU A 266 16.63 7.11 -13.30
N LEU A 267 17.30 7.43 -12.20
CA LEU A 267 17.72 8.80 -11.89
C LEU A 267 18.76 9.32 -12.90
N ASN A 268 19.73 8.49 -13.28
CA ASN A 268 20.75 8.83 -14.29
C ASN A 268 20.13 9.04 -15.68
N ALA A 269 19.04 8.34 -15.98
CA ALA A 269 18.24 8.55 -17.19
C ALA A 269 17.35 9.80 -17.14
N GLY A 270 17.40 10.59 -16.06
CA GLY A 270 16.67 11.86 -15.90
C GLY A 270 15.22 11.70 -15.44
N HIS A 271 14.83 10.53 -14.93
CA HIS A 271 13.49 10.35 -14.36
C HIS A 271 13.40 10.98 -12.96
N HIS A 272 12.26 11.57 -12.65
CA HIS A 272 11.96 12.19 -11.38
C HIS A 272 10.86 11.44 -10.62
N GLY A 273 10.77 11.66 -9.31
CA GLY A 273 9.80 10.97 -8.47
C GLY A 273 10.03 9.47 -8.41
N VAL A 274 11.30 9.06 -8.40
CA VAL A 274 11.71 7.66 -8.36
C VAL A 274 11.91 7.23 -6.91
N GLY A 275 11.49 6.02 -6.58
CA GLY A 275 11.69 5.45 -5.26
C GLY A 275 11.18 4.03 -5.10
N GLN A 276 11.50 3.45 -3.95
CA GLN A 276 11.00 2.17 -3.51
C GLN A 276 9.68 2.35 -2.76
N SER A 277 8.68 1.52 -3.04
CA SER A 277 7.45 1.53 -2.28
C SER A 277 7.57 0.65 -1.03
N SER A 278 7.53 1.27 0.16
CA SER A 278 7.66 0.57 1.45
C SER A 278 8.97 -0.25 1.52
N TRP A 279 8.90 -1.52 1.94
CA TRP A 279 10.03 -2.44 1.96
C TRP A 279 10.46 -2.95 0.57
N GLY A 280 9.84 -2.44 -0.52
CA GLY A 280 10.08 -2.98 -1.85
C GLY A 280 9.55 -4.41 -2.04
N PRO A 281 10.05 -5.13 -3.02
CA PRO A 281 10.98 -4.74 -4.08
C PRO A 281 10.37 -3.87 -5.20
N GLY A 282 9.12 -3.43 -5.04
CA GLY A 282 8.47 -2.55 -6.02
C GLY A 282 9.11 -1.17 -6.06
N VAL A 283 9.54 -0.76 -7.26
CA VAL A 283 10.07 0.57 -7.56
C VAL A 283 9.01 1.34 -8.32
N PHE A 284 8.88 2.64 -8.05
CA PHE A 284 7.99 3.52 -8.81
C PHE A 284 8.76 4.67 -9.45
N ALA A 285 8.25 5.15 -10.58
CA ALA A 285 8.67 6.39 -11.23
C ALA A 285 7.43 7.18 -11.64
N TRP A 286 7.44 8.51 -11.43
CA TRP A 286 6.34 9.40 -11.78
C TRP A 286 6.56 10.06 -13.13
N PHE A 287 5.47 10.36 -13.82
CA PHE A 287 5.44 10.98 -15.15
C PHE A 287 4.38 12.09 -15.21
N PRO A 288 4.66 13.22 -15.91
CA PRO A 288 3.76 14.35 -15.97
C PRO A 288 2.51 14.09 -16.80
N THR A 289 2.55 13.10 -17.71
CA THR A 289 1.44 12.80 -18.62
C THR A 289 1.22 11.31 -18.82
N PRO A 290 -0.01 10.90 -19.18
CA PRO A 290 -0.28 9.51 -19.55
C PRO A 290 0.58 9.03 -20.72
N LYS A 291 0.86 9.90 -21.69
CA LYS A 291 1.67 9.58 -22.87
C LYS A 291 3.12 9.27 -22.49
N SER A 292 3.76 10.10 -21.66
CA SER A 292 5.14 9.85 -21.24
C SER A 292 5.28 8.57 -20.43
N ALA A 293 4.33 8.29 -19.53
CA ALA A 293 4.30 7.06 -18.78
C ALA A 293 4.07 5.81 -19.67
N TRP A 294 3.18 5.93 -20.65
CA TRP A 294 2.93 4.87 -21.61
C TRP A 294 4.16 4.58 -22.47
N CYS A 295 4.81 5.61 -23.02
CA CYS A 295 6.05 5.47 -23.81
C CYS A 295 7.16 4.79 -23.00
N PHE A 296 7.28 5.12 -21.70
CA PHE A 296 8.23 4.44 -20.82
C PHE A 296 7.88 2.95 -20.65
N CYS A 297 6.63 2.61 -20.39
CA CYS A 297 6.20 1.21 -20.28
C CYS A 297 6.40 0.42 -21.57
N ASP A 298 6.12 1.02 -22.72
CA ASP A 298 6.25 0.40 -24.04
C ASP A 298 7.72 0.12 -24.40
N ALA A 299 8.60 1.04 -24.02
CA ALA A 299 10.05 0.91 -24.21
C ALA A 299 10.73 0.01 -23.16
N TRP A 300 10.03 -0.32 -22.05
CA TRP A 300 10.60 -1.09 -20.96
C TRP A 300 10.93 -2.54 -21.39
N ASN A 301 12.19 -2.90 -21.36
CA ASN A 301 12.67 -4.20 -21.77
C ASN A 301 13.66 -4.81 -20.76
N ASP A 302 13.23 -4.93 -19.50
CA ASP A 302 14.01 -5.59 -18.46
C ASP A 302 13.55 -7.06 -18.32
N PRO A 303 14.47 -8.03 -18.44
CA PRO A 303 14.14 -9.45 -18.27
C PRO A 303 13.68 -9.78 -16.84
N ALA A 304 14.13 -9.03 -15.82
CA ALA A 304 13.87 -9.30 -14.42
C ALA A 304 12.61 -8.62 -13.88
N ARG A 305 12.10 -7.57 -14.55
CA ARG A 305 10.99 -6.76 -14.02
C ARG A 305 9.92 -6.48 -15.08
N ASN A 306 8.68 -6.41 -14.63
CA ASN A 306 7.55 -5.95 -15.44
C ASN A 306 7.22 -4.49 -15.07
N ALA A 307 6.89 -3.68 -16.08
CA ALA A 307 6.41 -2.32 -15.91
C ALA A 307 4.87 -2.28 -15.95
N TYR A 308 4.27 -1.60 -14.99
CA TYR A 308 2.82 -1.42 -14.88
C TYR A 308 2.49 0.07 -14.81
N LEU A 309 1.78 0.56 -15.81
CA LEU A 309 1.22 1.90 -15.79
C LEU A 309 0.06 1.96 -14.80
N VAL A 310 0.09 2.89 -13.86
CA VAL A 310 -0.95 3.10 -12.86
C VAL A 310 -1.38 4.55 -12.79
N SER A 311 -2.65 4.78 -12.46
CA SER A 311 -3.21 6.10 -12.24
C SER A 311 -3.45 6.33 -10.75
N PRO A 312 -3.26 7.56 -10.24
CA PRO A 312 -3.72 7.91 -8.90
C PRO A 312 -5.23 7.68 -8.77
N LYS A 313 -5.64 6.94 -7.75
CA LYS A 313 -7.05 6.67 -7.46
C LYS A 313 -7.61 7.75 -6.55
N ARG A 314 -8.52 8.58 -7.06
CA ARG A 314 -9.09 9.73 -6.32
C ARG A 314 -10.09 9.34 -5.24
N SER A 315 -10.82 8.26 -5.46
CA SER A 315 -11.81 7.74 -4.51
C SER A 315 -11.28 6.50 -3.78
N GLY A 316 -11.83 6.21 -2.62
CA GLY A 316 -11.57 4.97 -1.89
C GLY A 316 -12.08 3.71 -2.61
N ARG A 317 -12.31 2.64 -1.85
CA ARG A 317 -12.89 1.42 -2.37
C ARG A 317 -14.29 1.67 -2.97
N THR A 318 -14.72 0.79 -3.84
CA THR A 318 -16.07 0.73 -4.38
C THR A 318 -16.82 -0.42 -3.74
N VAL A 319 -18.07 -0.19 -3.35
CA VAL A 319 -19.00 -1.20 -2.81
C VAL A 319 -20.15 -1.33 -3.78
N GLN A 320 -20.45 -2.56 -4.21
CA GLN A 320 -21.57 -2.89 -5.07
C GLN A 320 -22.43 -3.96 -4.40
N PHE A 321 -23.74 -3.89 -4.61
CA PHE A 321 -24.72 -4.85 -4.13
C PHE A 321 -25.50 -5.38 -5.33
N ASP A 322 -25.57 -6.72 -5.45
CA ASP A 322 -26.35 -7.42 -6.49
C ASP A 322 -27.49 -8.24 -5.85
#